data_d2d2f25ff04e1efc6870c71d562bb6c8
#
_entry.id   d2d2f25ff04e1efc6870c71d562bb6c8
#
_cell.length_a   1.000
_cell.length_b   1.000
_cell.length_c   1.000
_cell.angle_alpha   90.00
_cell.angle_beta   90.00
_cell.angle_gamma   90.00
#
_symmetry.space_group_name_H-M   'P 1'
#
loop_
_entity.id
_entity.type
_entity.pdbx_description
1 polymer ?
#
loop_
_entity_poly.entity_id
_entity_poly.type
_entity_poly.pdbx_seq_one_letter_code
_entity_poly.pdbx_strand_id
1 'polypeptide(L)'
;MAVFVGFAVAYALLIPLGNSPDELSHLNYVRLIAHHAAFPPAGVREHQQPPLVYLLGAALLRAGAPERSLRLISAAAGAAGVIAGALIARNVAPRRPVLAVGAAGFLALLPGSQFVAGSISDDSLAIAVGAWVLLVCVLVVKAPAPSGRLLAAAGVVTGAALITKQTDWAPLAALLVAIVWHWRTKLRWRHAVPLAGLPLLIAGWWYARNLVTFHSVLPPLVHGDKLQLNQARGFVSQTARSWFRPERFQGGLITLPRAGVVVEEVLIATLFAVMLYAAYRAVRAWPALQTWQRSAVVALCAAAVLAVASSFVNSATVIIQPQGRYLLTAAAAPALAAGAVLASGVVRRPRLTLTLAGLCAAAAMALSAIGLHTSLVAYG
;
A
#
# COMPACT_ATOMS: atom_id res chain seq x y z
N MET A 1 -10.78 3.47 12.01
CA MET A 1 -9.70 2.63 12.57
C MET A 1 -10.25 1.33 13.16
N ALA A 2 -11.19 1.36 14.12
CA ALA A 2 -11.73 0.14 14.74
C ALA A 2 -12.25 -0.89 13.73
N VAL A 3 -12.99 -0.47 12.71
CA VAL A 3 -13.48 -1.35 11.63
C VAL A 3 -12.33 -2.05 10.90
N PHE A 4 -11.29 -1.30 10.51
CA PHE A 4 -10.12 -1.87 9.83
C PHE A 4 -9.44 -2.93 10.69
N VAL A 5 -9.12 -2.57 11.94
CA VAL A 5 -8.45 -3.48 12.89
C VAL A 5 -9.34 -4.69 13.19
N GLY A 6 -10.65 -4.47 13.37
CA GLY A 6 -11.61 -5.55 13.62
C GLY A 6 -11.62 -6.60 12.51
N PHE A 7 -11.71 -6.19 11.24
CA PHE A 7 -11.66 -7.13 10.12
C PHE A 7 -10.27 -7.74 9.93
N ALA A 8 -9.19 -6.96 10.03
CA ALA A 8 -7.83 -7.50 9.93
C ALA A 8 -7.57 -8.59 10.99
N VAL A 9 -7.96 -8.34 12.23
CA VAL A 9 -7.86 -9.32 13.32
C VAL A 9 -8.80 -10.51 13.10
N ALA A 10 -10.01 -10.29 12.61
CA ALA A 10 -10.93 -11.39 12.27
C ALA A 10 -10.32 -12.31 11.20
N TYR A 11 -9.79 -11.75 10.10
CA TYR A 11 -9.06 -12.53 9.10
C TYR A 11 -7.85 -13.26 9.73
N ALA A 12 -7.07 -12.57 10.58
CA ALA A 12 -5.89 -13.14 11.22
C ALA A 12 -6.21 -14.33 12.12
N LEU A 13 -7.33 -14.31 12.82
CA LEU A 13 -7.71 -15.33 13.79
C LEU A 13 -8.56 -16.47 13.19
N LEU A 14 -9.43 -16.15 12.25
CA LEU A 14 -10.42 -17.09 11.74
C LEU A 14 -9.96 -17.87 10.52
N ILE A 15 -9.20 -17.25 9.62
CA ILE A 15 -8.71 -17.96 8.43
C ILE A 15 -7.58 -18.92 8.83
N PRO A 16 -7.62 -20.22 8.42
CA PRO A 16 -6.54 -21.16 8.68
C PRO A 16 -5.21 -20.65 8.12
N LEU A 17 -4.11 -21.00 8.79
CA LEU A 17 -2.77 -20.59 8.38
C LEU A 17 -2.41 -21.24 7.02
N GLY A 18 -1.88 -20.45 6.10
CA GLY A 18 -1.47 -20.91 4.78
C GLY A 18 -2.53 -20.77 3.68
N ASN A 19 -3.72 -20.28 4.00
CA ASN A 19 -4.81 -20.13 3.03
C ASN A 19 -4.86 -18.74 2.36
N SER A 20 -4.08 -17.79 2.87
CA SER A 20 -3.86 -16.51 2.18
C SER A 20 -2.83 -16.65 1.06
N PRO A 21 -2.86 -15.79 0.03
CA PRO A 21 -1.88 -15.84 -1.06
C PRO A 21 -0.45 -15.79 -0.54
N ASP A 22 0.37 -16.71 -1.04
CA ASP A 22 1.81 -16.81 -0.76
C ASP A 22 2.19 -16.95 0.73
N GLU A 23 1.21 -17.05 1.65
CA GLU A 23 1.41 -17.01 3.10
C GLU A 23 2.36 -18.11 3.60
N LEU A 24 2.26 -19.32 3.07
CA LEU A 24 3.19 -20.41 3.44
C LEU A 24 4.61 -20.11 2.98
N SER A 25 4.78 -19.46 1.83
CA SER A 25 6.09 -19.08 1.33
C SER A 25 6.71 -18.00 2.21
N HIS A 26 5.93 -17.01 2.59
CA HIS A 26 6.34 -15.98 3.55
C HIS A 26 6.67 -16.58 4.93
N LEU A 27 5.84 -17.49 5.44
CA LEU A 27 6.08 -18.17 6.71
C LEU A 27 7.36 -19.01 6.69
N ASN A 28 7.60 -19.75 5.59
CA ASN A 28 8.82 -20.54 5.43
C ASN A 28 10.07 -19.67 5.40
N TYR A 29 9.99 -18.48 4.79
CA TYR A 29 11.07 -17.51 4.84
C TYR A 29 11.35 -17.07 6.30
N VAL A 30 10.30 -16.74 7.06
CA VAL A 30 10.43 -16.39 8.49
C VAL A 30 11.07 -17.53 9.29
N ARG A 31 10.61 -18.78 9.10
CA ARG A 31 11.15 -19.97 9.76
C ARG A 31 12.63 -20.18 9.45
N LEU A 32 13.02 -20.01 8.18
CA LEU A 32 14.41 -20.15 7.75
C LEU A 32 15.33 -19.18 8.50
N ILE A 33 14.93 -17.91 8.62
CA ILE A 33 15.70 -16.93 9.40
C ILE A 33 15.66 -17.28 10.89
N ALA A 34 14.50 -17.66 11.43
CA ALA A 34 14.32 -17.91 12.85
C ALA A 34 15.18 -19.08 13.34
N HIS A 35 15.15 -20.20 12.61
CA HIS A 35 15.76 -21.46 13.05
C HIS A 35 17.17 -21.70 12.51
N HIS A 36 17.47 -21.16 11.31
CA HIS A 36 18.72 -21.43 10.61
C HIS A 36 19.61 -20.20 10.40
N ALA A 37 19.14 -19.00 10.80
CA ALA A 37 19.82 -17.72 10.53
C ALA A 37 20.23 -17.53 9.05
N ALA A 38 19.44 -18.08 8.13
CA ALA A 38 19.70 -18.13 6.70
C ALA A 38 18.59 -17.43 5.90
N PHE A 39 18.95 -16.95 4.71
CA PHE A 39 18.00 -16.41 3.74
C PHE A 39 17.71 -17.47 2.67
N PRO A 40 16.50 -17.46 2.05
CA PRO A 40 16.17 -18.42 1.01
C PRO A 40 17.19 -18.37 -0.15
N PRO A 41 17.62 -19.56 -0.65
CA PRO A 41 18.46 -19.63 -1.84
C PRO A 41 17.66 -19.31 -3.10
N ALA A 42 18.37 -19.06 -4.21
CA ALA A 42 17.73 -18.85 -5.51
C ALA A 42 16.82 -20.04 -5.87
N GLY A 43 15.66 -19.73 -6.49
CA GLY A 43 14.66 -20.72 -6.88
C GLY A 43 13.62 -21.08 -5.81
N VAL A 44 13.85 -20.74 -4.55
CA VAL A 44 12.80 -20.84 -3.51
C VAL A 44 11.87 -19.63 -3.64
N ARG A 45 10.56 -19.86 -3.53
CA ARG A 45 9.56 -18.77 -3.56
C ARG A 45 9.92 -17.68 -2.54
N GLU A 46 9.70 -16.43 -2.88
CA GLU A 46 9.95 -15.22 -2.10
C GLU A 46 11.44 -14.92 -1.82
N HIS A 47 12.40 -15.70 -2.38
CA HIS A 47 13.83 -15.44 -2.19
C HIS A 47 14.27 -14.04 -2.66
N GLN A 48 13.52 -13.45 -3.61
CA GLN A 48 13.75 -12.13 -4.18
C GLN A 48 13.24 -11.00 -3.28
N GLN A 49 12.41 -11.30 -2.28
CA GLN A 49 11.79 -10.26 -1.45
C GLN A 49 12.78 -9.72 -0.41
N PRO A 50 12.83 -8.40 -0.22
CA PRO A 50 13.62 -7.78 0.83
C PRO A 50 13.16 -8.22 2.23
N PRO A 51 14.07 -8.30 3.22
CA PRO A 51 13.87 -9.12 4.40
C PRO A 51 13.16 -8.46 5.59
N LEU A 52 12.73 -7.20 5.55
CA LEU A 52 12.30 -6.48 6.75
C LEU A 52 11.17 -7.20 7.51
N VAL A 53 10.08 -7.57 6.82
CA VAL A 53 8.96 -8.26 7.47
C VAL A 53 9.36 -9.64 8.00
N TYR A 54 10.24 -10.34 7.30
CA TYR A 54 10.71 -11.68 7.69
C TYR A 54 11.65 -11.62 8.90
N LEU A 55 12.48 -10.58 9.01
CA LEU A 55 13.32 -10.33 10.19
C LEU A 55 12.47 -10.02 11.42
N LEU A 56 11.43 -9.19 11.27
CA LEU A 56 10.48 -8.90 12.35
C LEU A 56 9.74 -10.18 12.78
N GLY A 57 9.26 -10.97 11.82
CA GLY A 57 8.63 -12.25 12.09
C GLY A 57 9.57 -13.25 12.78
N ALA A 58 10.80 -13.37 12.32
CA ALA A 58 11.80 -14.25 12.91
C ALA A 58 12.15 -13.85 14.35
N ALA A 59 12.23 -12.55 14.64
CA ALA A 59 12.43 -12.07 15.99
C ALA A 59 11.30 -12.48 16.93
N LEU A 60 10.04 -12.39 16.49
CA LEU A 60 8.88 -12.85 17.25
C LEU A 60 8.89 -14.37 17.46
N LEU A 61 9.19 -15.17 16.43
CA LEU A 61 9.28 -16.63 16.58
C LEU A 61 10.40 -17.03 17.55
N ARG A 62 11.55 -16.38 17.49
CA ARG A 62 12.65 -16.61 18.45
C ARG A 62 12.28 -16.23 19.90
N ALA A 63 11.39 -15.25 20.06
CA ALA A 63 10.84 -14.88 21.35
C ALA A 63 9.73 -15.84 21.83
N GLY A 64 9.45 -16.94 21.12
CA GLY A 64 8.45 -17.94 21.48
C GLY A 64 7.01 -17.60 21.06
N ALA A 65 6.81 -16.57 20.22
CA ALA A 65 5.47 -16.24 19.74
C ALA A 65 4.94 -17.31 18.78
N PRO A 66 3.64 -17.67 18.83
CA PRO A 66 3.06 -18.63 17.90
C PRO A 66 3.01 -18.03 16.47
N GLU A 67 3.17 -18.89 15.44
CA GLU A 67 3.23 -18.46 14.04
C GLU A 67 2.05 -17.59 13.61
N ARG A 68 0.83 -17.93 14.05
CA ARG A 68 -0.36 -17.15 13.74
C ARG A 68 -0.27 -15.69 14.22
N SER A 69 0.49 -15.42 15.29
CA SER A 69 0.69 -14.05 15.78
C SER A 69 1.50 -13.16 14.84
N LEU A 70 2.24 -13.73 13.87
CA LEU A 70 2.96 -12.97 12.85
C LEU A 70 2.01 -12.12 11.99
N ARG A 71 0.76 -12.53 11.84
CA ARG A 71 -0.30 -11.74 11.18
C ARG A 71 -0.56 -10.39 11.86
N LEU A 72 -0.24 -10.27 13.16
CA LEU A 72 -0.37 -9.00 13.89
C LEU A 72 0.63 -7.94 13.39
N ILE A 73 1.78 -8.35 12.84
CA ILE A 73 2.71 -7.42 12.16
C ILE A 73 1.99 -6.77 10.98
N SER A 74 1.31 -7.56 10.16
CA SER A 74 0.56 -7.07 9.00
C SER A 74 -0.62 -6.20 9.43
N ALA A 75 -1.35 -6.56 10.49
CA ALA A 75 -2.46 -5.77 11.01
C ALA A 75 -1.99 -4.40 11.53
N ALA A 76 -0.90 -4.39 12.29
CA ALA A 76 -0.30 -3.15 12.81
C ALA A 76 0.22 -2.26 11.66
N ALA A 77 0.89 -2.86 10.68
CA ALA A 77 1.36 -2.16 9.49
C ALA A 77 0.19 -1.54 8.70
N GLY A 78 -0.87 -2.30 8.43
CA GLY A 78 -2.05 -1.78 7.74
C GLY A 78 -2.71 -0.61 8.47
N ALA A 79 -2.82 -0.70 9.81
CA ALA A 79 -3.30 0.42 10.64
C ALA A 79 -2.39 1.66 10.53
N ALA A 80 -1.07 1.46 10.52
CA ALA A 80 -0.10 2.55 10.31
C ALA A 80 -0.25 3.19 8.92
N GLY A 81 -0.56 2.41 7.88
CA GLY A 81 -0.87 2.92 6.54
C GLY A 81 -2.13 3.82 6.52
N VAL A 82 -3.20 3.40 7.20
CA VAL A 82 -4.42 4.23 7.34
C VAL A 82 -4.13 5.54 8.07
N ILE A 83 -3.31 5.51 9.13
CA ILE A 83 -2.88 6.70 9.86
C ILE A 83 -2.08 7.64 8.94
N ALA A 84 -1.13 7.10 8.17
CA ALA A 84 -0.35 7.90 7.23
C ALA A 84 -1.24 8.60 6.19
N GLY A 85 -2.23 7.91 5.63
CA GLY A 85 -3.21 8.48 4.70
C GLY A 85 -4.02 9.63 5.32
N ALA A 86 -4.46 9.48 6.57
CA ALA A 86 -5.13 10.55 7.31
C ALA A 86 -4.21 11.76 7.52
N LEU A 87 -2.94 11.52 7.87
CA LEU A 87 -1.95 12.57 8.08
C LEU A 87 -1.60 13.30 6.79
N ILE A 88 -1.49 12.58 5.65
CA ILE A 88 -1.33 13.19 4.32
C ILE A 88 -2.48 14.18 4.07
N ALA A 89 -3.71 13.72 4.20
CA ALA A 89 -4.90 14.51 3.96
C ALA A 89 -4.97 15.76 4.89
N ARG A 90 -4.65 15.58 6.18
CA ARG A 90 -4.57 16.65 7.16
C ARG A 90 -3.48 17.69 6.82
N ASN A 91 -2.34 17.25 6.32
CA ASN A 91 -1.25 18.13 5.92
C ASN A 91 -1.57 18.90 4.65
N VAL A 92 -2.20 18.26 3.65
CA VAL A 92 -2.59 18.92 2.39
C VAL A 92 -3.70 19.95 2.62
N ALA A 93 -4.65 19.68 3.51
CA ALA A 93 -5.79 20.54 3.78
C ALA A 93 -6.07 20.70 5.29
N PRO A 94 -5.21 21.39 6.07
CA PRO A 94 -5.28 21.43 7.53
C PRO A 94 -6.58 22.05 8.07
N ARG A 95 -7.22 22.94 7.29
CA ARG A 95 -8.50 23.58 7.66
C ARG A 95 -9.73 22.75 7.32
N ARG A 96 -9.57 21.53 6.78
CA ARG A 96 -10.67 20.64 6.36
C ARG A 96 -10.57 19.26 7.00
N PRO A 97 -10.88 19.10 8.29
CA PRO A 97 -10.74 17.82 9.00
C PRO A 97 -11.57 16.68 8.38
N VAL A 98 -12.73 16.99 7.79
CA VAL A 98 -13.59 16.03 7.08
C VAL A 98 -12.83 15.35 5.94
N LEU A 99 -11.89 16.04 5.28
CA LEU A 99 -11.06 15.47 4.23
C LEU A 99 -10.17 14.34 4.79
N ALA A 100 -9.56 14.56 5.96
CA ALA A 100 -8.75 13.54 6.62
C ALA A 100 -9.59 12.33 7.07
N VAL A 101 -10.80 12.58 7.59
CA VAL A 101 -11.74 11.51 7.96
C VAL A 101 -12.15 10.69 6.73
N GLY A 102 -12.47 11.36 5.61
CA GLY A 102 -12.82 10.67 4.37
C GLY A 102 -11.68 9.85 3.77
N ALA A 103 -10.46 10.37 3.81
CA ALA A 103 -9.27 9.65 3.35
C ALA A 103 -8.97 8.42 4.22
N ALA A 104 -9.01 8.58 5.54
CA ALA A 104 -8.86 7.47 6.48
C ALA A 104 -9.98 6.42 6.33
N GLY A 105 -11.22 6.88 6.18
CA GLY A 105 -12.39 6.03 5.97
C GLY A 105 -12.27 5.22 4.68
N PHE A 106 -11.85 5.83 3.58
CA PHE A 106 -11.60 5.13 2.33
C PHE A 106 -10.60 3.98 2.52
N LEU A 107 -9.42 4.27 3.07
CA LEU A 107 -8.37 3.25 3.27
C LEU A 107 -8.80 2.16 4.27
N ALA A 108 -9.48 2.55 5.34
CA ALA A 108 -9.91 1.62 6.39
C ALA A 108 -11.04 0.69 5.94
N LEU A 109 -11.83 1.08 4.94
CA LEU A 109 -12.99 0.34 4.47
C LEU A 109 -12.72 -0.48 3.20
N LEU A 110 -11.50 -0.51 2.69
CA LEU A 110 -11.13 -1.36 1.56
C LEU A 110 -11.01 -2.82 2.00
N PRO A 111 -11.92 -3.73 1.57
CA PRO A 111 -11.92 -5.13 2.01
C PRO A 111 -10.62 -5.86 1.67
N GLY A 112 -10.05 -5.63 0.47
CA GLY A 112 -8.78 -6.22 0.07
C GLY A 112 -7.61 -5.80 0.98
N SER A 113 -7.58 -4.54 1.44
CA SER A 113 -6.57 -4.05 2.39
C SER A 113 -6.70 -4.71 3.77
N GLN A 114 -7.94 -4.91 4.25
CA GLN A 114 -8.22 -5.60 5.51
C GLN A 114 -7.79 -7.07 5.46
N PHE A 115 -8.07 -7.76 4.34
CA PHE A 115 -7.66 -9.14 4.11
C PHE A 115 -6.14 -9.28 4.10
N VAL A 116 -5.42 -8.44 3.36
CA VAL A 116 -3.95 -8.44 3.32
C VAL A 116 -3.37 -8.17 4.70
N ALA A 117 -3.97 -7.26 5.47
CA ALA A 117 -3.57 -6.97 6.85
C ALA A 117 -3.82 -8.13 7.82
N GLY A 118 -4.69 -9.09 7.48
CA GLY A 118 -4.95 -10.31 8.25
C GLY A 118 -4.09 -11.51 7.86
N SER A 119 -3.09 -11.37 6.98
CA SER A 119 -2.24 -12.45 6.48
C SER A 119 -0.77 -12.24 6.82
N ILE A 120 0.04 -13.30 6.79
CA ILE A 120 1.51 -13.17 6.83
C ILE A 120 1.96 -12.79 5.42
N SER A 121 2.28 -11.52 5.22
CA SER A 121 2.67 -10.97 3.92
C SER A 121 3.55 -9.72 4.11
N ASP A 122 4.41 -9.46 3.15
CA ASP A 122 5.17 -8.22 3.04
C ASP A 122 4.33 -7.05 2.50
N ASP A 123 3.18 -7.35 1.87
CA ASP A 123 2.32 -6.34 1.24
C ASP A 123 1.79 -5.30 2.22
N SER A 124 1.33 -5.72 3.40
CA SER A 124 0.78 -4.80 4.39
C SER A 124 1.82 -3.80 4.89
N LEU A 125 3.07 -4.28 5.08
CA LEU A 125 4.18 -3.42 5.46
C LEU A 125 4.58 -2.49 4.31
N ALA A 126 4.59 -2.96 3.06
CA ALA A 126 4.84 -2.13 1.89
C ALA A 126 3.78 -1.03 1.74
N ILE A 127 2.50 -1.35 1.89
CA ILE A 127 1.41 -0.35 1.88
C ILE A 127 1.64 0.73 2.94
N ALA A 128 2.00 0.33 4.15
CA ALA A 128 2.31 1.27 5.23
C ALA A 128 3.52 2.15 4.89
N VAL A 129 4.63 1.52 4.53
CA VAL A 129 5.88 2.23 4.24
C VAL A 129 5.71 3.17 3.05
N GLY A 130 5.05 2.73 1.96
CA GLY A 130 4.72 3.58 0.82
C GLY A 130 3.90 4.81 1.22
N ALA A 131 2.89 4.64 2.10
CA ALA A 131 2.10 5.75 2.62
C ALA A 131 2.94 6.72 3.47
N TRP A 132 3.87 6.22 4.31
CA TRP A 132 4.79 7.06 5.08
C TRP A 132 5.81 7.79 4.20
N VAL A 133 6.31 7.15 3.12
CA VAL A 133 7.14 7.80 2.09
C VAL A 133 6.37 8.97 1.48
N LEU A 134 5.11 8.78 1.10
CA LEU A 134 4.27 9.84 0.54
C LEU A 134 3.92 10.93 1.55
N LEU A 135 3.76 10.61 2.83
CA LEU A 135 3.63 11.61 3.88
C LEU A 135 4.88 12.49 3.96
N VAL A 136 6.06 11.88 3.99
CA VAL A 136 7.33 12.62 3.99
C VAL A 136 7.47 13.46 2.72
N CYS A 137 7.08 12.92 1.56
CA CYS A 137 7.03 13.68 0.30
C CYS A 137 6.19 14.97 0.43
N VAL A 138 4.98 14.87 1.00
CA VAL A 138 4.12 16.05 1.26
C VAL A 138 4.79 17.04 2.23
N LEU A 139 5.46 16.56 3.28
CA LEU A 139 6.18 17.41 4.23
C LEU A 139 7.39 18.10 3.58
N VAL A 140 8.08 17.42 2.67
CA VAL A 140 9.19 17.98 1.88
C VAL A 140 8.72 19.15 1.03
N VAL A 141 7.65 18.98 0.24
CA VAL A 141 7.16 20.05 -0.64
C VAL A 141 6.50 21.20 0.13
N LYS A 142 6.06 20.96 1.36
CA LYS A 142 5.50 21.98 2.25
C LYS A 142 6.59 22.79 2.96
N ALA A 143 7.75 22.20 3.23
CA ALA A 143 8.82 22.84 3.98
C ALA A 143 9.62 23.80 3.09
N PRO A 144 9.85 25.05 3.51
CA PRO A 144 10.58 26.02 2.71
C PRO A 144 12.07 25.68 2.56
N ALA A 145 12.63 24.88 3.47
CA ALA A 145 14.04 24.46 3.45
C ALA A 145 14.22 23.09 4.11
N PRO A 146 15.31 22.36 3.75
CA PRO A 146 15.65 21.10 4.41
C PRO A 146 15.97 21.33 5.90
N SER A 147 15.35 20.54 6.77
CA SER A 147 15.70 20.45 8.19
C SER A 147 16.31 19.10 8.51
N GLY A 148 17.18 19.01 9.51
CA GLY A 148 17.84 17.74 9.90
C GLY A 148 16.81 16.64 10.20
N ARG A 149 15.73 16.96 10.89
CA ARG A 149 14.64 16.00 11.19
C ARG A 149 13.95 15.49 9.94
N LEU A 150 13.63 16.37 8.99
CA LEU A 150 12.93 15.99 7.76
C LEU A 150 13.84 15.20 6.80
N LEU A 151 15.13 15.56 6.74
CA LEU A 151 16.14 14.80 6.00
C LEU A 151 16.34 13.41 6.60
N ALA A 152 16.41 13.30 7.93
CA ALA A 152 16.49 12.01 8.62
C ALA A 152 15.24 11.16 8.37
N ALA A 153 14.05 11.76 8.48
CA ALA A 153 12.79 11.07 8.16
C ALA A 153 12.77 10.57 6.70
N ALA A 154 13.20 11.39 5.73
CA ALA A 154 13.30 10.99 4.33
C ALA A 154 14.29 9.83 4.14
N GLY A 155 15.46 9.88 4.79
CA GLY A 155 16.42 8.78 4.76
C GLY A 155 15.90 7.48 5.37
N VAL A 156 15.26 7.57 6.53
CA VAL A 156 14.67 6.39 7.23
C VAL A 156 13.57 5.74 6.40
N VAL A 157 12.59 6.51 5.90
CA VAL A 157 11.50 5.92 5.10
C VAL A 157 12.00 5.38 3.76
N THR A 158 13.05 6.00 3.17
CA THR A 158 13.72 5.48 1.97
C THR A 158 14.38 4.13 2.27
N GLY A 159 15.16 4.04 3.34
CA GLY A 159 15.79 2.78 3.75
C GLY A 159 14.76 1.70 4.08
N ALA A 160 13.68 2.05 4.79
CA ALA A 160 12.60 1.13 5.10
C ALA A 160 11.92 0.61 3.82
N ALA A 161 11.63 1.48 2.85
CA ALA A 161 11.03 1.09 1.58
C ALA A 161 11.93 0.14 0.78
N LEU A 162 13.21 0.46 0.69
CA LEU A 162 14.20 -0.37 -0.02
C LEU A 162 14.34 -1.78 0.59
N ILE A 163 14.17 -1.93 1.91
CA ILE A 163 14.30 -3.23 2.60
C ILE A 163 12.94 -3.92 2.85
N THR A 164 11.81 -3.32 2.39
CA THR A 164 10.48 -3.89 2.55
C THR A 164 10.01 -4.62 1.30
N LYS A 165 9.85 -3.92 0.19
CA LYS A 165 9.33 -4.50 -1.05
C LYS A 165 9.66 -3.65 -2.27
N GLN A 166 9.88 -4.31 -3.41
CA GLN A 166 10.19 -3.61 -4.66
C GLN A 166 9.04 -2.72 -5.16
N THR A 167 7.78 -2.98 -4.79
CA THR A 167 6.64 -2.15 -5.17
C THR A 167 6.69 -0.72 -4.61
N ASP A 168 7.51 -0.47 -3.58
CA ASP A 168 7.66 0.85 -2.95
C ASP A 168 8.50 1.83 -3.78
N TRP A 169 9.09 1.39 -4.89
CA TRP A 169 9.88 2.30 -5.73
C TRP A 169 9.05 3.45 -6.32
N ALA A 170 7.74 3.27 -6.57
CA ALA A 170 6.89 4.35 -7.10
C ALA A 170 6.71 5.51 -6.10
N PRO A 171 6.34 5.28 -4.81
CA PRO A 171 6.43 6.30 -3.77
C PRO A 171 7.83 6.90 -3.60
N LEU A 172 8.89 6.08 -3.67
CA LEU A 172 10.28 6.55 -3.56
C LEU A 172 10.68 7.48 -4.69
N ALA A 173 10.29 7.17 -5.93
CA ALA A 173 10.54 8.05 -7.08
C ALA A 173 9.86 9.41 -6.88
N ALA A 174 8.62 9.43 -6.39
CA ALA A 174 7.92 10.67 -6.08
C ALA A 174 8.62 11.48 -4.99
N LEU A 175 9.12 10.84 -3.93
CA LEU A 175 9.89 11.49 -2.87
C LEU A 175 11.21 12.06 -3.40
N LEU A 176 11.96 11.28 -4.19
CA LEU A 176 13.23 11.71 -4.77
C LEU A 176 13.05 12.93 -5.67
N VAL A 177 12.07 12.88 -6.58
CA VAL A 177 11.72 14.02 -7.44
C VAL A 177 11.31 15.23 -6.61
N ALA A 178 10.52 15.05 -5.55
CA ALA A 178 10.12 16.14 -4.67
C ALA A 178 11.33 16.78 -3.96
N ILE A 179 12.26 15.99 -3.45
CA ILE A 179 13.48 16.48 -2.79
C ILE A 179 14.34 17.27 -3.79
N VAL A 180 14.63 16.67 -4.95
CA VAL A 180 15.49 17.28 -5.97
C VAL A 180 14.84 18.55 -6.52
N TRP A 181 13.57 18.50 -6.90
CA TRP A 181 12.87 19.63 -7.50
C TRP A 181 12.66 20.80 -6.53
N HIS A 182 12.22 20.50 -5.31
CA HIS A 182 11.83 21.53 -4.35
C HIS A 182 13.04 22.14 -3.61
N TRP A 183 14.08 21.33 -3.39
CA TRP A 183 15.26 21.77 -2.63
C TRP A 183 16.54 21.89 -3.43
N ARG A 184 16.54 21.69 -4.78
CA ARG A 184 17.74 21.68 -5.64
C ARG A 184 18.76 22.78 -5.34
N THR A 185 18.30 24.01 -5.04
CA THR A 185 19.15 25.16 -4.73
C THR A 185 19.54 25.26 -3.25
N LYS A 186 18.93 24.44 -2.39
CA LYS A 186 19.11 24.47 -0.93
C LYS A 186 19.84 23.24 -0.41
N LEU A 187 20.00 22.19 -1.25
CA LEU A 187 20.76 21.01 -0.90
C LEU A 187 22.25 21.35 -0.82
N ARG A 188 22.90 20.84 0.24
CA ARG A 188 24.35 20.92 0.46
C ARG A 188 24.88 19.51 0.63
N TRP A 189 26.18 19.28 0.39
CA TRP A 189 26.80 17.96 0.52
C TRP A 189 26.53 17.29 1.88
N ARG A 190 26.47 18.06 2.98
CA ARG A 190 26.13 17.55 4.33
C ARG A 190 24.74 16.89 4.42
N HIS A 191 23.82 17.25 3.52
CA HIS A 191 22.48 16.65 3.46
C HIS A 191 22.49 15.26 2.84
N ALA A 192 23.59 14.88 2.14
CA ALA A 192 23.76 13.53 1.63
C ALA A 192 23.87 12.49 2.76
N VAL A 193 24.42 12.86 3.92
CA VAL A 193 24.57 11.94 5.06
C VAL A 193 23.21 11.37 5.49
N PRO A 194 22.18 12.15 5.84
CA PRO A 194 20.88 11.57 6.17
C PRO A 194 20.14 10.99 4.94
N LEU A 195 20.29 11.57 3.75
CA LEU A 195 19.53 11.14 2.55
C LEU A 195 20.08 9.87 1.89
N ALA A 196 21.36 9.62 1.97
CA ALA A 196 22.02 8.43 1.41
C ALA A 196 22.57 7.51 2.50
N GLY A 197 23.17 8.06 3.56
CA GLY A 197 23.77 7.28 4.63
C GLY A 197 22.77 6.45 5.41
N LEU A 198 21.58 7.00 5.76
CA LEU A 198 20.54 6.23 6.45
C LEU A 198 19.95 5.11 5.57
N PRO A 199 19.59 5.32 4.30
CA PRO A 199 19.18 4.22 3.44
C PRO A 199 20.25 3.14 3.28
N LEU A 200 21.52 3.54 3.11
CA LEU A 200 22.63 2.59 3.03
C LEU A 200 22.81 1.79 4.32
N LEU A 201 22.69 2.42 5.48
CA LEU A 201 22.76 1.75 6.77
C LEU A 201 21.61 0.74 6.95
N ILE A 202 20.39 1.11 6.57
CA ILE A 202 19.20 0.29 6.76
C ILE A 202 19.11 -0.83 5.73
N ALA A 203 19.35 -0.55 4.46
CA ALA A 203 19.10 -1.48 3.35
C ALA A 203 20.36 -1.91 2.58
N GLY A 204 21.48 -1.17 2.66
CA GLY A 204 22.67 -1.40 1.84
C GLY A 204 23.27 -2.80 2.01
N TRP A 205 23.25 -3.35 3.22
CA TRP A 205 23.74 -4.70 3.50
C TRP A 205 22.96 -5.78 2.72
N TRP A 206 21.64 -5.60 2.51
CA TRP A 206 20.84 -6.53 1.74
C TRP A 206 21.23 -6.55 0.27
N TYR A 207 21.44 -5.38 -0.32
CA TYR A 207 21.86 -5.26 -1.71
C TYR A 207 23.32 -5.72 -1.91
N ALA A 208 24.21 -5.47 -0.94
CA ALA A 208 25.57 -6.00 -0.94
C ALA A 208 25.56 -7.54 -0.87
N ARG A 209 24.75 -8.13 0.01
CA ARG A 209 24.54 -9.59 0.05
C ARG A 209 24.04 -10.13 -1.29
N ASN A 210 23.07 -9.49 -1.92
CA ASN A 210 22.56 -9.93 -3.22
C ASN A 210 23.64 -9.90 -4.30
N LEU A 211 24.45 -8.84 -4.32
CA LEU A 211 25.56 -8.74 -5.26
C LEU A 211 26.57 -9.89 -5.09
N VAL A 212 26.88 -10.26 -3.85
CA VAL A 212 27.80 -11.38 -3.56
C VAL A 212 27.14 -12.74 -3.90
N THR A 213 25.85 -12.92 -3.55
CA THR A 213 25.17 -14.22 -3.69
C THR A 213 24.65 -14.48 -5.09
N PHE A 214 24.14 -13.45 -5.77
CA PHE A 214 23.46 -13.58 -7.06
C PHE A 214 24.19 -12.88 -8.20
N HIS A 215 25.35 -12.24 -7.94
CA HIS A 215 26.06 -11.38 -8.89
C HIS A 215 25.17 -10.26 -9.47
N SER A 216 24.13 -9.85 -8.73
CA SER A 216 23.17 -8.84 -9.11
C SER A 216 22.68 -8.09 -7.87
N VAL A 217 22.46 -6.79 -8.00
CA VAL A 217 21.86 -5.96 -6.93
C VAL A 217 20.45 -6.40 -6.60
N LEU A 218 19.67 -6.79 -7.62
CA LEU A 218 18.36 -7.40 -7.47
C LEU A 218 18.45 -8.90 -7.70
N PRO A 219 17.88 -9.73 -6.81
CA PRO A 219 17.83 -11.18 -7.03
C PRO A 219 17.10 -11.53 -8.34
N PRO A 220 17.40 -12.70 -8.93
CA PRO A 220 16.71 -13.18 -10.10
C PRO A 220 15.18 -13.22 -9.86
N LEU A 221 14.41 -12.67 -10.78
CA LEU A 221 12.95 -12.70 -10.71
C LEU A 221 12.43 -14.07 -11.14
N VAL A 222 11.36 -14.51 -10.50
CA VAL A 222 10.58 -15.66 -10.98
C VAL A 222 9.80 -15.21 -12.20
N HIS A 223 10.03 -15.85 -13.35
CA HIS A 223 9.32 -15.60 -14.59
C HIS A 223 8.12 -16.53 -14.73
N GLY A 224 7.05 -16.05 -15.32
CA GLY A 224 5.83 -16.81 -15.62
C GLY A 224 5.15 -16.30 -16.88
N ASP A 225 3.88 -16.65 -17.04
CA ASP A 225 3.07 -16.15 -18.16
C ASP A 225 3.01 -14.63 -18.15
N LYS A 226 3.16 -14.03 -19.33
CA LYS A 226 3.17 -12.59 -19.52
C LYS A 226 1.79 -12.10 -19.96
N LEU A 227 1.44 -10.88 -19.57
CA LEU A 227 0.21 -10.23 -19.99
C LEU A 227 0.22 -10.01 -21.52
N GLN A 228 -0.78 -10.56 -22.19
CA GLN A 228 -1.04 -10.32 -23.60
C GLN A 228 -2.09 -9.22 -23.77
N LEU A 229 -2.07 -8.52 -24.92
CA LEU A 229 -2.97 -7.39 -25.18
C LEU A 229 -4.45 -7.78 -25.10
N ASN A 230 -4.81 -8.97 -25.57
CA ASN A 230 -6.18 -9.52 -25.50
C ASN A 230 -6.64 -9.78 -24.06
N GLN A 231 -5.73 -9.91 -23.10
CA GLN A 231 -6.00 -10.12 -21.68
C GLN A 231 -6.09 -8.81 -20.87
N ALA A 232 -5.73 -7.67 -21.48
CA ALA A 232 -5.61 -6.39 -20.75
C ALA A 232 -6.92 -5.99 -20.04
N ARG A 233 -8.09 -6.21 -20.67
CA ARG A 233 -9.39 -5.92 -20.04
C ARG A 233 -9.62 -6.77 -18.79
N GLY A 234 -9.33 -8.07 -18.88
CA GLY A 234 -9.43 -9.00 -17.73
C GLY A 234 -8.48 -8.62 -16.62
N PHE A 235 -7.24 -8.26 -16.96
CA PHE A 235 -6.23 -7.77 -16.02
C PHE A 235 -6.71 -6.53 -15.24
N VAL A 236 -7.20 -5.50 -15.93
CA VAL A 236 -7.71 -4.28 -15.28
C VAL A 236 -8.91 -4.59 -14.39
N SER A 237 -9.86 -5.39 -14.89
CA SER A 237 -11.05 -5.79 -14.12
C SER A 237 -10.68 -6.55 -12.85
N GLN A 238 -9.80 -7.54 -12.94
CA GLN A 238 -9.37 -8.33 -11.78
C GLN A 238 -8.58 -7.48 -10.77
N THR A 239 -7.69 -6.60 -11.26
CA THR A 239 -6.95 -5.66 -10.42
C THR A 239 -7.87 -4.74 -9.64
N ALA A 240 -8.92 -4.19 -10.27
CA ALA A 240 -9.90 -3.35 -9.59
C ALA A 240 -10.72 -4.12 -8.55
N ARG A 241 -11.16 -5.33 -8.89
CA ARG A 241 -11.96 -6.19 -8.00
C ARG A 241 -11.19 -6.65 -6.76
N SER A 242 -9.89 -6.87 -6.87
CA SER A 242 -9.08 -7.29 -5.72
C SER A 242 -8.95 -6.25 -4.60
N TRP A 243 -9.39 -5.01 -4.84
CA TRP A 243 -9.58 -4.02 -3.76
C TRP A 243 -10.80 -4.29 -2.89
N PHE A 244 -11.79 -5.00 -3.45
CA PHE A 244 -13.10 -5.22 -2.82
C PHE A 244 -13.37 -6.67 -2.42
N ARG A 245 -12.47 -7.61 -2.75
CA ARG A 245 -12.61 -9.01 -2.33
C ARG A 245 -11.26 -9.66 -2.01
N PRO A 246 -11.27 -10.65 -1.11
CA PRO A 246 -10.09 -11.47 -0.82
C PRO A 246 -9.61 -12.24 -2.05
N GLU A 247 -8.31 -12.49 -2.09
CA GLU A 247 -7.65 -13.32 -3.08
C GLU A 247 -7.54 -14.78 -2.58
N ARG A 248 -7.52 -15.74 -3.50
CA ARG A 248 -7.27 -17.15 -3.20
C ARG A 248 -5.78 -17.46 -3.16
N PHE A 249 -5.41 -18.55 -2.48
CA PHE A 249 -4.03 -19.06 -2.38
C PHE A 249 -3.32 -19.17 -3.73
N GLN A 250 -4.01 -19.61 -4.78
CA GLN A 250 -3.42 -19.82 -6.12
C GLN A 250 -3.71 -18.70 -7.13
N GLY A 251 -3.95 -17.47 -6.64
CA GLY A 251 -4.00 -16.30 -7.52
C GLY A 251 -5.33 -16.05 -8.22
N GLY A 252 -6.43 -16.45 -7.66
CA GLY A 252 -7.78 -16.05 -8.08
C GLY A 252 -8.47 -15.16 -7.03
N LEU A 253 -9.62 -14.61 -7.38
CA LEU A 253 -10.49 -13.95 -6.41
C LEU A 253 -11.48 -14.96 -5.80
N ILE A 254 -11.79 -14.78 -4.51
CA ILE A 254 -12.85 -15.55 -3.86
C ILE A 254 -14.17 -15.29 -4.58
N THR A 255 -14.95 -16.35 -4.84
CA THR A 255 -16.25 -16.25 -5.49
C THR A 255 -17.26 -15.61 -4.52
N LEU A 256 -17.84 -14.49 -4.90
CA LEU A 256 -18.92 -13.86 -4.15
C LEU A 256 -20.29 -14.39 -4.61
N PRO A 257 -21.30 -14.41 -3.73
CA PRO A 257 -22.69 -14.62 -4.15
C PRO A 257 -23.15 -13.46 -5.06
N ARG A 258 -24.18 -13.69 -5.88
CA ARG A 258 -24.65 -12.70 -6.87
C ARG A 258 -24.87 -11.30 -6.28
N ALA A 259 -25.49 -11.21 -5.10
CA ALA A 259 -25.67 -9.93 -4.41
C ALA A 259 -24.34 -9.25 -4.07
N GLY A 260 -23.33 -10.00 -3.62
CA GLY A 260 -21.99 -9.49 -3.34
C GLY A 260 -21.30 -8.97 -4.60
N VAL A 261 -21.45 -9.63 -5.74
CA VAL A 261 -20.92 -9.16 -7.03
C VAL A 261 -21.56 -7.83 -7.43
N VAL A 262 -22.88 -7.68 -7.28
CA VAL A 262 -23.58 -6.42 -7.59
C VAL A 262 -23.06 -5.29 -6.68
N VAL A 263 -22.92 -5.54 -5.38
CA VAL A 263 -22.39 -4.55 -4.44
C VAL A 263 -20.95 -4.14 -4.81
N GLU A 264 -20.12 -5.10 -5.17
CA GLU A 264 -18.73 -4.84 -5.63
C GLU A 264 -18.71 -3.95 -6.88
N GLU A 265 -19.50 -4.26 -7.90
CA GLU A 265 -19.56 -3.46 -9.15
C GLU A 265 -20.05 -2.03 -8.87
N VAL A 266 -21.03 -1.86 -8.00
CA VAL A 266 -21.51 -0.54 -7.57
C VAL A 266 -20.40 0.24 -6.85
N LEU A 267 -19.64 -0.39 -5.97
CA LEU A 267 -18.53 0.27 -5.26
C LEU A 267 -17.39 0.64 -6.21
N ILE A 268 -17.05 -0.23 -7.17
CA ILE A 268 -16.07 0.06 -8.22
C ILE A 268 -16.51 1.25 -9.05
N ALA A 269 -17.76 1.24 -9.54
CA ALA A 269 -18.32 2.36 -10.32
C ALA A 269 -18.33 3.66 -9.50
N THR A 270 -18.68 3.57 -8.21
CA THR A 270 -18.66 4.71 -7.29
C THR A 270 -17.24 5.26 -7.11
N LEU A 271 -16.24 4.38 -6.96
CA LEU A 271 -14.84 4.79 -6.86
C LEU A 271 -14.40 5.55 -8.12
N PHE A 272 -14.69 5.04 -9.31
CA PHE A 272 -14.38 5.73 -10.56
C PHE A 272 -15.09 7.09 -10.66
N ALA A 273 -16.36 7.17 -10.31
CA ALA A 273 -17.12 8.44 -10.30
C ALA A 273 -16.51 9.44 -9.30
N VAL A 274 -16.11 8.99 -8.11
CA VAL A 274 -15.42 9.79 -7.10
C VAL A 274 -14.10 10.31 -7.63
N MET A 275 -13.30 9.47 -8.30
CA MET A 275 -12.02 9.85 -8.88
C MET A 275 -12.17 10.90 -9.98
N LEU A 276 -13.12 10.70 -10.91
CA LEU A 276 -13.42 11.66 -11.98
C LEU A 276 -13.92 13.00 -11.41
N TYR A 277 -14.83 12.96 -10.45
CA TYR A 277 -15.32 14.17 -9.80
C TYR A 277 -14.24 14.90 -9.02
N ALA A 278 -13.38 14.15 -8.31
CA ALA A 278 -12.24 14.74 -7.59
C ALA A 278 -11.24 15.39 -8.56
N ALA A 279 -10.94 14.75 -9.70
CA ALA A 279 -10.10 15.33 -10.75
C ALA A 279 -10.69 16.61 -11.30
N TYR A 280 -11.97 16.61 -11.66
CA TYR A 280 -12.70 17.82 -12.08
C TYR A 280 -12.59 18.93 -11.03
N ARG A 281 -12.82 18.61 -9.74
CA ARG A 281 -12.75 19.57 -8.65
C ARG A 281 -11.32 20.09 -8.41
N ALA A 282 -10.31 19.23 -8.56
CA ALA A 282 -8.91 19.60 -8.45
C ALA A 282 -8.52 20.61 -9.54
N VAL A 283 -8.91 20.36 -10.80
CA VAL A 283 -8.69 21.29 -11.92
C VAL A 283 -9.36 22.65 -11.65
N ARG A 284 -10.62 22.64 -11.21
CA ARG A 284 -11.37 23.89 -10.90
C ARG A 284 -10.78 24.65 -9.71
N ALA A 285 -10.23 23.95 -8.72
CA ALA A 285 -9.61 24.55 -7.55
C ALA A 285 -8.13 24.91 -7.75
N TRP A 286 -7.53 24.46 -8.85
CA TRP A 286 -6.10 24.58 -9.11
C TRP A 286 -5.53 25.99 -8.95
N PRO A 287 -6.19 27.06 -9.49
CA PRO A 287 -5.68 28.41 -9.33
C PRO A 287 -5.64 28.88 -7.88
N ALA A 288 -6.55 28.38 -7.03
CA ALA A 288 -6.65 28.77 -5.61
C ALA A 288 -5.71 27.96 -4.68
N LEU A 289 -5.07 26.90 -5.17
CA LEU A 289 -4.13 26.11 -4.39
C LEU A 289 -2.79 26.84 -4.28
N GLN A 290 -2.17 26.79 -3.10
CA GLN A 290 -0.79 27.22 -2.90
C GLN A 290 0.18 26.35 -3.72
N THR A 291 1.33 26.88 -4.09
CA THR A 291 2.31 26.17 -4.93
C THR A 291 2.70 24.82 -4.33
N TRP A 292 2.96 24.74 -3.03
CA TRP A 292 3.30 23.49 -2.37
C TRP A 292 2.15 22.46 -2.39
N GLN A 293 0.89 22.91 -2.30
CA GLN A 293 -0.28 22.02 -2.40
C GLN A 293 -0.41 21.43 -3.79
N ARG A 294 -0.16 22.23 -4.84
CA ARG A 294 -0.11 21.74 -6.23
C ARG A 294 0.99 20.69 -6.38
N SER A 295 2.19 20.97 -5.87
CA SER A 295 3.31 20.02 -5.87
C SER A 295 2.98 18.73 -5.12
N ALA A 296 2.32 18.81 -3.96
CA ALA A 296 1.89 17.63 -3.22
C ALA A 296 0.88 16.78 -4.01
N VAL A 297 -0.15 17.40 -4.60
CA VAL A 297 -1.14 16.69 -5.43
C VAL A 297 -0.46 16.03 -6.63
N VAL A 298 0.42 16.75 -7.33
CA VAL A 298 1.17 16.20 -8.48
C VAL A 298 2.01 15.00 -8.05
N ALA A 299 2.74 15.10 -6.94
CA ALA A 299 3.58 14.01 -6.44
C ALA A 299 2.77 12.76 -6.07
N LEU A 300 1.62 12.94 -5.40
CA LEU A 300 0.72 11.83 -5.04
C LEU A 300 0.10 11.16 -6.27
N CYS A 301 -0.33 11.96 -7.26
CA CYS A 301 -0.85 11.45 -8.51
C CYS A 301 0.23 10.75 -9.34
N ALA A 302 1.44 11.31 -9.40
CA ALA A 302 2.58 10.70 -10.07
C ALA A 302 2.95 9.34 -9.46
N ALA A 303 2.98 9.23 -8.13
CA ALA A 303 3.20 7.96 -7.46
C ALA A 303 2.13 6.90 -7.83
N ALA A 304 0.86 7.30 -7.87
CA ALA A 304 -0.23 6.40 -8.27
C ALA A 304 -0.10 5.96 -9.73
N VAL A 305 0.20 6.88 -10.66
CA VAL A 305 0.43 6.57 -12.08
C VAL A 305 1.64 5.65 -12.25
N LEU A 306 2.73 5.92 -11.55
CA LEU A 306 3.94 5.07 -11.59
C LEU A 306 3.66 3.67 -11.03
N ALA A 307 2.88 3.55 -9.96
CA ALA A 307 2.49 2.23 -9.42
C ALA A 307 1.66 1.43 -10.43
N VAL A 308 0.69 2.06 -11.10
CA VAL A 308 -0.10 1.43 -12.18
C VAL A 308 0.81 1.03 -13.34
N ALA A 309 1.63 1.94 -13.83
CA ALA A 309 2.55 1.67 -14.94
C ALA A 309 3.51 0.52 -14.62
N SER A 310 4.07 0.51 -13.41
CA SER A 310 4.93 -0.57 -12.91
C SER A 310 4.23 -1.92 -12.89
N SER A 311 3.01 -1.99 -12.38
CA SER A 311 2.22 -3.22 -12.36
C SER A 311 1.97 -3.75 -13.77
N PHE A 312 1.66 -2.86 -14.72
CA PHE A 312 1.51 -3.23 -16.13
C PHE A 312 2.83 -3.72 -16.74
N VAL A 313 3.93 -2.97 -16.57
CA VAL A 313 5.24 -3.34 -17.11
C VAL A 313 5.69 -4.69 -16.54
N ASN A 314 5.60 -4.88 -15.21
CA ASN A 314 5.95 -6.15 -14.59
C ASN A 314 5.10 -7.30 -15.16
N SER A 315 3.79 -7.10 -15.33
CA SER A 315 2.90 -8.12 -15.88
C SER A 315 3.17 -8.43 -17.35
N ALA A 316 3.59 -7.43 -18.13
CA ALA A 316 3.93 -7.61 -19.55
C ALA A 316 5.32 -8.21 -19.77
N THR A 317 6.26 -8.06 -18.83
CA THR A 317 7.66 -8.44 -19.03
C THR A 317 8.12 -9.62 -18.18
N VAL A 318 7.55 -9.81 -16.99
CA VAL A 318 8.01 -10.80 -16.01
C VAL A 318 6.94 -11.87 -15.78
N ILE A 319 5.83 -11.51 -15.13
CA ILE A 319 4.74 -12.43 -14.81
C ILE A 319 3.44 -11.67 -14.64
N ILE A 320 2.35 -12.19 -15.21
CA ILE A 320 1.01 -11.58 -15.09
C ILE A 320 0.51 -11.65 -13.63
N GLN A 321 0.28 -10.49 -13.04
CA GLN A 321 -0.17 -10.36 -11.66
C GLN A 321 -1.26 -9.28 -11.53
N PRO A 322 -2.54 -9.61 -11.82
CA PRO A 322 -3.65 -8.67 -11.75
C PRO A 322 -4.11 -8.45 -10.31
N GLN A 323 -3.21 -7.96 -9.44
CA GLN A 323 -3.41 -7.84 -8.00
C GLN A 323 -3.39 -6.37 -7.59
N GLY A 324 -4.55 -5.85 -7.19
CA GLY A 324 -4.70 -4.45 -6.79
C GLY A 324 -3.94 -4.08 -5.51
N ARG A 325 -3.55 -5.06 -4.70
CA ARG A 325 -2.73 -4.85 -3.49
C ARG A 325 -1.40 -4.15 -3.79
N TYR A 326 -0.81 -4.37 -4.96
CA TYR A 326 0.42 -3.69 -5.37
C TYR A 326 0.25 -2.19 -5.64
N LEU A 327 -0.98 -1.75 -5.93
CA LEU A 327 -1.30 -0.34 -6.13
C LEU A 327 -1.58 0.39 -4.81
N LEU A 328 -1.83 -0.35 -3.73
CA LEU A 328 -2.17 0.23 -2.43
C LEU A 328 -0.99 0.99 -1.79
N THR A 329 0.26 0.71 -2.18
CA THR A 329 1.45 1.47 -1.75
C THR A 329 1.37 2.95 -2.14
N ALA A 330 0.60 3.28 -3.20
CA ALA A 330 0.35 4.63 -3.69
C ALA A 330 -1.11 5.08 -3.52
N ALA A 331 -1.90 4.42 -2.66
CA ALA A 331 -3.32 4.70 -2.46
C ALA A 331 -3.63 6.06 -1.82
N ALA A 332 -2.62 6.85 -1.46
CA ALA A 332 -2.81 8.19 -0.89
C ALA A 332 -3.54 9.16 -1.85
N ALA A 333 -3.33 9.03 -3.17
CA ALA A 333 -4.04 9.86 -4.16
C ALA A 333 -5.56 9.55 -4.20
N PRO A 334 -6.03 8.31 -4.38
CA PRO A 334 -7.45 7.99 -4.32
C PRO A 334 -8.06 8.28 -2.93
N ALA A 335 -7.32 8.06 -1.84
CA ALA A 335 -7.78 8.41 -0.51
C ALA A 335 -8.01 9.93 -0.35
N LEU A 336 -7.07 10.75 -0.81
CA LEU A 336 -7.22 12.20 -0.82
C LEU A 336 -8.41 12.64 -1.67
N ALA A 337 -8.61 12.01 -2.83
CA ALA A 337 -9.75 12.25 -3.72
C ALA A 337 -11.08 11.96 -3.01
N ALA A 338 -11.22 10.78 -2.39
CA ALA A 338 -12.41 10.40 -1.63
C ALA A 338 -12.69 11.40 -0.49
N GLY A 339 -11.66 11.77 0.26
CA GLY A 339 -11.77 12.78 1.32
C GLY A 339 -12.19 14.16 0.81
N ALA A 340 -11.67 14.59 -0.34
CA ALA A 340 -12.02 15.89 -0.95
C ALA A 340 -13.48 15.92 -1.43
N VAL A 341 -13.97 14.82 -2.03
CA VAL A 341 -15.37 14.68 -2.44
C VAL A 341 -16.29 14.72 -1.22
N LEU A 342 -16.00 13.94 -0.18
CA LEU A 342 -16.75 13.95 1.06
C LEU A 342 -16.79 15.36 1.68
N ALA A 343 -15.64 16.01 1.84
CA ALA A 343 -15.55 17.36 2.44
C ALA A 343 -16.33 18.41 1.64
N SER A 344 -16.30 18.32 0.30
CA SER A 344 -17.06 19.25 -0.54
C SER A 344 -18.56 18.99 -0.52
N GLY A 345 -18.95 17.73 -0.41
CA GLY A 345 -20.35 17.30 -0.33
C GLY A 345 -20.99 17.68 1.00
N VAL A 346 -20.27 17.49 2.12
CA VAL A 346 -20.76 17.86 3.46
C VAL A 346 -21.06 19.35 3.56
N VAL A 347 -20.25 20.21 2.92
CA VAL A 347 -20.52 21.67 2.90
C VAL A 347 -21.78 22.02 2.09
N ARG A 348 -22.02 21.32 0.98
CA ARG A 348 -23.10 21.67 0.03
C ARG A 348 -24.43 21.01 0.35
N ARG A 349 -24.41 19.70 0.66
CA ARG A 349 -25.57 18.85 0.91
C ARG A 349 -25.27 17.85 2.03
N PRO A 350 -25.16 18.30 3.30
CA PRO A 350 -24.62 17.47 4.38
C PRO A 350 -25.40 16.16 4.58
N ARG A 351 -26.72 16.22 4.66
CA ARG A 351 -27.55 15.02 4.89
C ARG A 351 -27.35 13.99 3.79
N LEU A 352 -27.52 14.38 2.52
CA LEU A 352 -27.37 13.48 1.37
C LEU A 352 -25.93 12.87 1.33
N THR A 353 -24.92 13.70 1.54
CA THR A 353 -23.51 13.25 1.49
C THR A 353 -23.21 12.26 2.60
N LEU A 354 -23.66 12.52 3.83
CA LEU A 354 -23.44 11.61 4.96
C LEU A 354 -24.24 10.31 4.78
N THR A 355 -25.46 10.37 4.24
CA THR A 355 -26.24 9.17 3.91
C THR A 355 -25.52 8.32 2.86
N LEU A 356 -25.08 8.90 1.74
CA LEU A 356 -24.35 8.18 0.70
C LEU A 356 -23.02 7.60 1.21
N ALA A 357 -22.27 8.37 1.99
CA ALA A 357 -21.04 7.89 2.60
C ALA A 357 -21.29 6.73 3.57
N GLY A 358 -22.37 6.81 4.36
CA GLY A 358 -22.82 5.74 5.25
C GLY A 358 -23.22 4.48 4.49
N LEU A 359 -23.95 4.61 3.39
CA LEU A 359 -24.31 3.47 2.52
C LEU A 359 -23.09 2.82 1.89
N CYS A 360 -22.13 3.60 1.37
CA CYS A 360 -20.87 3.08 0.84
C CYS A 360 -20.06 2.34 1.93
N ALA A 361 -20.01 2.90 3.14
CA ALA A 361 -19.33 2.27 4.26
C ALA A 361 -20.00 0.95 4.67
N ALA A 362 -21.33 0.93 4.76
CA ALA A 362 -22.09 -0.28 5.06
C ALA A 362 -21.91 -1.36 3.97
N ALA A 363 -21.93 -0.96 2.70
CA ALA A 363 -21.67 -1.86 1.57
C ALA A 363 -20.24 -2.46 1.61
N ALA A 364 -19.23 -1.64 1.89
CA ALA A 364 -17.85 -2.11 2.03
C ALA A 364 -17.68 -3.08 3.22
N MET A 365 -18.30 -2.77 4.37
CA MET A 365 -18.30 -3.67 5.52
C MET A 365 -19.04 -4.98 5.23
N ALA A 366 -20.16 -4.92 4.51
CA ALA A 366 -20.88 -6.12 4.07
C ALA A 366 -20.02 -6.99 3.15
N LEU A 367 -19.28 -6.39 2.21
CA LEU A 367 -18.33 -7.14 1.37
C LEU A 367 -17.18 -7.75 2.19
N SER A 368 -16.66 -7.03 3.20
CA SER A 368 -15.64 -7.58 4.10
C SER A 368 -16.19 -8.79 4.88
N ALA A 369 -17.41 -8.70 5.39
CA ALA A 369 -18.05 -9.81 6.10
C ALA A 369 -18.37 -11.01 5.19
N ILE A 370 -18.90 -10.75 3.99
CA ILE A 370 -19.15 -11.78 2.97
C ILE A 370 -17.80 -12.43 2.55
N GLY A 371 -16.76 -11.63 2.29
CA GLY A 371 -15.44 -12.12 1.95
C GLY A 371 -14.84 -12.99 3.04
N LEU A 372 -14.96 -12.60 4.30
CA LEU A 372 -14.52 -13.40 5.45
C LEU A 372 -15.31 -14.71 5.54
N HIS A 373 -16.65 -14.66 5.45
CA HIS A 373 -17.51 -15.84 5.50
C HIS A 373 -17.19 -16.82 4.35
N THR A 374 -17.11 -16.32 3.11
CA THR A 374 -16.78 -17.17 1.97
C THR A 374 -15.36 -17.76 2.04
N SER A 375 -14.41 -17.02 2.64
CA SER A 375 -13.09 -17.56 2.93
C SER A 375 -13.14 -18.69 3.96
N LEU A 376 -13.94 -18.55 5.02
CA LEU A 376 -14.14 -19.59 6.03
C LEU A 376 -14.79 -20.84 5.43
N VAL A 377 -15.82 -20.69 4.59
CA VAL A 377 -16.47 -21.83 3.93
C VAL A 377 -15.55 -22.53 2.92
N ALA A 378 -14.66 -21.77 2.28
CA ALA A 378 -13.74 -22.34 1.29
C ALA A 378 -12.57 -23.10 1.92
N TYR A 379 -12.22 -22.82 3.18
CA TYR A 379 -11.01 -23.32 3.85
C TYR A 379 -11.26 -23.99 5.21
N GLY A 380 -12.48 -23.95 5.71
CA GLY A 380 -12.94 -24.64 6.92
C GLY A 380 -13.51 -26.00 6.55
#